data_f51823f86176bbc7d2b5b6f6e2dd319b
#
_entry.id   f51823f86176bbc7d2b5b6f6e2dd319b
#
_cell.length_a   1.000
_cell.length_b   1.000
_cell.length_c   1.000
_cell.angle_alpha   90.00
_cell.angle_beta   90.00
_cell.angle_gamma   90.00
#
_symmetry.space_group_name_H-M   'P 1'
#
loop_
_entity.id
_entity.type
_entity.pdbx_description
1 polymer ?
#
loop_
_entity_poly.entity_id
_entity_poly.type
_entity_poly.pdbx_seq_one_letter_code
_entity_poly.pdbx_strand_id
1 'polypeptide(L)'
;MDKTASNLIRVIADFPKPGILFKDITPLLADSKVFKQSCQEIAALAEQVDYLAGIEARGFIFAAAAASLSNKGFIPIRKAGKLPGETISQSYDLEYGQATLEIHANIIPTGRRVLIVDDVLATGGTAIAAIDLINRAELIPVGVCFLLEIPELGGRSRINKAHGGLQISTILAE
;
A
#
# COMPACT_ATOMS: atom_id res chain seq x y z
N MET A 1 14.22 9.70 6.32
CA MET A 1 15.09 9.20 5.22
C MET A 1 15.87 10.33 4.59
N ASP A 2 17.10 10.07 4.12
CA ASP A 2 17.99 11.06 3.56
C ASP A 2 17.51 11.54 2.18
N LYS A 3 17.81 12.79 1.78
CA LYS A 3 17.53 13.38 0.44
C LYS A 3 17.99 12.49 -0.73
N THR A 4 18.87 11.55 -0.47
CA THR A 4 19.38 10.57 -1.46
C THR A 4 18.27 9.65 -1.98
N ALA A 5 17.29 9.27 -1.17
CA ALA A 5 16.24 8.34 -1.56
C ALA A 5 15.22 8.96 -2.52
N SER A 6 14.85 10.24 -2.32
CA SER A 6 13.95 10.94 -3.25
C SER A 6 14.58 11.12 -4.63
N ASN A 7 15.91 11.24 -4.74
CA ASN A 7 16.62 11.31 -6.02
C ASN A 7 16.57 10.00 -6.83
N LEU A 8 16.20 8.88 -6.20
CA LEU A 8 16.02 7.59 -6.85
C LEU A 8 14.58 7.36 -7.35
N ILE A 9 13.70 8.35 -7.21
CA ILE A 9 12.36 8.33 -7.80
C ILE A 9 12.44 9.04 -9.14
N ARG A 10 12.30 8.28 -10.24
CA ARG A 10 12.31 8.82 -11.59
C ARG A 10 10.91 9.30 -11.98
N VAL A 11 10.80 10.52 -12.50
CA VAL A 11 9.54 11.03 -13.03
C VAL A 11 9.50 10.78 -14.53
N ILE A 12 8.46 10.05 -14.98
CA ILE A 12 8.21 9.76 -16.40
C ILE A 12 6.93 10.50 -16.78
N ALA A 13 7.06 11.47 -17.68
CA ALA A 13 5.92 12.21 -18.19
C ALA A 13 5.09 11.36 -19.16
N ASP A 14 3.79 11.65 -19.21
CA ASP A 14 2.84 11.08 -20.16
C ASP A 14 2.73 9.55 -20.13
N PHE A 15 2.88 8.95 -18.97
CA PHE A 15 2.72 7.50 -18.77
C PHE A 15 1.68 7.18 -17.67
N PRO A 16 0.74 6.24 -17.90
CA PRO A 16 0.45 5.49 -19.14
C PRO A 16 -0.36 6.30 -20.17
N LYS A 17 -0.72 7.54 -19.85
CA LYS A 17 -1.51 8.44 -20.71
C LYS A 17 -0.94 9.85 -20.66
N PRO A 18 -1.16 10.68 -21.69
CA PRO A 18 -0.79 12.09 -21.68
C PRO A 18 -1.30 12.82 -20.42
N GLY A 19 -0.48 13.69 -19.86
CA GLY A 19 -0.76 14.48 -18.66
C GLY A 19 -0.48 13.78 -17.32
N ILE A 20 -0.14 12.49 -17.29
CA ILE A 20 0.21 11.76 -16.07
C ILE A 20 1.72 11.79 -15.85
N LEU A 21 2.13 12.21 -14.66
CA LEU A 21 3.51 12.12 -14.18
C LEU A 21 3.68 10.85 -13.35
N PHE A 22 4.21 9.81 -13.98
CA PHE A 22 4.42 8.53 -13.31
C PHE A 22 5.67 8.54 -12.45
N LYS A 23 5.53 8.15 -11.20
CA LYS A 23 6.62 8.00 -10.23
C LYS A 23 7.18 6.57 -10.33
N ASP A 24 8.30 6.45 -11.02
CA ASP A 24 9.00 5.16 -11.18
C ASP A 24 9.99 4.94 -10.04
N ILE A 25 9.71 3.92 -9.25
CA ILE A 25 10.50 3.51 -8.09
C ILE A 25 11.59 2.48 -8.44
N THR A 26 11.72 2.08 -9.70
CA THR A 26 12.68 1.04 -10.11
C THR A 26 14.12 1.35 -9.72
N PRO A 27 14.63 2.60 -9.86
CA PRO A 27 15.98 2.91 -9.42
C PRO A 27 16.16 2.74 -7.90
N LEU A 28 15.13 3.07 -7.09
CA LEU A 28 15.16 2.86 -5.65
C LEU A 28 15.21 1.36 -5.31
N LEU A 29 14.43 0.53 -5.99
CA LEU A 29 14.44 -0.92 -5.80
C LEU A 29 15.78 -1.55 -6.18
N ALA A 30 16.48 -0.97 -7.16
CA ALA A 30 17.81 -1.43 -7.60
C ALA A 30 18.93 -1.03 -6.63
N ASP A 31 18.73 0.00 -5.79
CA ASP A 31 19.68 0.40 -4.76
C ASP A 31 19.44 -0.43 -3.48
N SER A 32 20.31 -1.41 -3.26
CA SER A 32 20.16 -2.35 -2.13
C SER A 32 20.14 -1.68 -0.75
N LYS A 33 20.82 -0.56 -0.58
CA LYS A 33 20.91 0.16 0.68
C LYS A 33 19.61 0.94 0.95
N VAL A 34 19.14 1.70 -0.03
CA VAL A 34 17.93 2.51 0.10
C VAL A 34 16.69 1.62 0.15
N PHE A 35 16.62 0.56 -0.66
CA PHE A 35 15.52 -0.41 -0.59
C PHE A 35 15.44 -1.08 0.79
N LYS A 36 16.59 -1.57 1.32
CA LYS A 36 16.65 -2.16 2.66
C LYS A 36 16.19 -1.18 3.73
N GLN A 37 16.66 0.06 3.68
CA GLN A 37 16.27 1.09 4.64
C GLN A 37 14.77 1.39 4.58
N SER A 38 14.18 1.51 3.39
CA SER A 38 12.73 1.69 3.22
C SER A 38 11.93 0.55 3.86
N CYS A 39 12.35 -0.70 3.62
CA CYS A 39 11.70 -1.86 4.24
C CYS A 39 11.85 -1.88 5.76
N GLN A 40 12.99 -1.45 6.31
CA GLN A 40 13.20 -1.35 7.75
C GLN A 40 12.31 -0.28 8.40
N GLU A 41 12.13 0.87 7.75
CA GLU A 41 11.25 1.93 8.24
C GLU A 41 9.77 1.47 8.25
N ILE A 42 9.33 0.74 7.22
CA ILE A 42 7.99 0.14 7.20
C ILE A 42 7.87 -0.94 8.29
N ALA A 43 8.89 -1.79 8.46
CA ALA A 43 8.90 -2.82 9.49
C ALA A 43 8.81 -2.24 10.91
N ALA A 44 9.39 -1.07 11.16
CA ALA A 44 9.29 -0.38 12.44
C ALA A 44 7.85 0.07 12.77
N LEU A 45 7.00 0.31 11.75
CA LEU A 45 5.58 0.61 11.96
C LEU A 45 4.74 -0.63 12.29
N ALA A 46 5.31 -1.82 12.14
CA ALA A 46 4.62 -3.09 12.32
C ALA A 46 4.70 -3.65 13.76
N GLU A 47 5.17 -2.88 14.74
CA GLU A 47 5.36 -3.36 16.11
C GLU A 47 4.05 -3.89 16.74
N GLN A 48 2.94 -3.20 16.50
CA GLN A 48 1.65 -3.51 17.09
C GLN A 48 0.65 -4.17 16.11
N VAL A 49 1.13 -4.82 15.06
CA VAL A 49 0.28 -5.54 14.10
C VAL A 49 0.62 -7.03 14.05
N ASP A 50 -0.32 -7.82 13.54
CA ASP A 50 -0.14 -9.25 13.31
C ASP A 50 0.33 -9.53 11.87
N TYR A 51 -0.12 -8.70 10.91
CA TYR A 51 0.12 -8.87 9.48
C TYR A 51 0.42 -7.54 8.80
N LEU A 52 1.19 -7.62 7.70
CA LEU A 52 1.28 -6.55 6.72
C LEU A 52 0.53 -6.98 5.46
N ALA A 53 -0.35 -6.12 4.96
CA ALA A 53 -1.06 -6.35 3.72
C ALA A 53 -0.47 -5.45 2.62
N GLY A 54 -0.03 -6.04 1.52
CA GLY A 54 0.50 -5.30 0.38
C GLY A 54 -0.51 -5.21 -0.76
N ILE A 55 -0.61 -4.05 -1.41
CA ILE A 55 -1.48 -3.87 -2.57
C ILE A 55 -0.72 -4.22 -3.86
N GLU A 56 -1.33 -5.01 -4.74
CA GLU A 56 -0.76 -5.40 -6.04
C GLU A 56 -0.55 -4.17 -6.94
N ALA A 57 0.61 -4.01 -7.53
CA ALA A 57 1.73 -4.94 -7.55
C ALA A 57 2.92 -4.46 -6.73
N ARG A 58 3.18 -3.13 -6.69
CA ARG A 58 4.41 -2.57 -6.13
C ARG A 58 4.39 -2.54 -4.60
N GLY A 59 3.20 -2.43 -3.98
CA GLY A 59 3.03 -2.57 -2.54
C GLY A 59 3.48 -3.93 -1.99
N PHE A 60 3.38 -5.01 -2.79
CA PHE A 60 3.85 -6.34 -2.40
C PHE A 60 5.34 -6.36 -2.05
N ILE A 61 6.15 -5.64 -2.82
CA ILE A 61 7.61 -5.64 -2.69
C ILE A 61 8.00 -5.17 -1.28
N PHE A 62 7.43 -4.07 -0.86
CA PHE A 62 7.72 -3.47 0.45
C PHE A 62 7.04 -4.22 1.59
N ALA A 63 5.76 -4.58 1.42
CA ALA A 63 5.01 -5.27 2.46
C ALA A 63 5.60 -6.65 2.80
N ALA A 64 5.96 -7.45 1.80
CA ALA A 64 6.55 -8.76 2.00
C ALA A 64 7.93 -8.68 2.66
N ALA A 65 8.79 -7.75 2.20
CA ALA A 65 10.10 -7.54 2.79
C ALA A 65 10.00 -7.05 4.24
N ALA A 66 9.12 -6.07 4.51
CA ALA A 66 8.91 -5.54 5.86
C ALA A 66 8.27 -6.59 6.80
N ALA A 67 7.35 -7.43 6.32
CA ALA A 67 6.76 -8.52 7.08
C ALA A 67 7.84 -9.52 7.53
N SER A 68 8.72 -9.92 6.60
CA SER A 68 9.85 -10.80 6.90
C SER A 68 10.80 -10.18 7.94
N LEU A 69 11.13 -8.90 7.81
CA LEU A 69 12.02 -8.18 8.74
C LEU A 69 11.42 -8.03 10.15
N SER A 70 10.09 -7.92 10.25
CA SER A 70 9.38 -7.74 11.52
C SER A 70 8.81 -9.02 12.13
N ASN A 71 9.08 -10.19 11.53
CA ASN A 71 8.50 -11.48 11.94
C ASN A 71 6.96 -11.48 11.93
N LYS A 72 6.34 -10.85 10.93
CA LYS A 72 4.88 -10.80 10.75
C LYS A 72 4.44 -11.57 9.52
N GLY A 73 3.14 -11.93 9.48
CA GLY A 73 2.56 -12.53 8.29
C GLY A 73 2.36 -11.50 7.17
N PHE A 74 2.26 -11.97 5.93
CA PHE A 74 1.99 -11.16 4.75
C PHE A 74 0.64 -11.52 4.12
N ILE A 75 -0.17 -10.51 3.80
CA ILE A 75 -1.46 -10.64 3.12
C ILE A 75 -1.34 -10.02 1.73
N PRO A 76 -1.48 -10.78 0.64
CA PRO A 76 -1.57 -10.20 -0.70
C PRO A 76 -2.97 -9.64 -0.97
N ILE A 77 -3.09 -8.33 -1.18
CA ILE A 77 -4.31 -7.69 -1.71
C ILE A 77 -4.15 -7.62 -3.23
N ARG A 78 -4.97 -8.35 -3.96
CA ARG A 78 -4.82 -8.52 -5.41
C ARG A 78 -5.96 -7.90 -6.21
N LYS A 79 -5.71 -7.63 -7.48
CA LYS A 79 -6.76 -7.31 -8.45
C LYS A 79 -7.63 -8.54 -8.71
N ALA A 80 -8.92 -8.33 -8.97
CA ALA A 80 -9.89 -9.40 -9.20
C ALA A 80 -9.43 -10.46 -10.20
N GLY A 81 -9.72 -11.71 -9.87
CA GLY A 81 -9.39 -12.87 -10.71
C GLY A 81 -7.93 -13.31 -10.66
N LYS A 82 -7.13 -12.81 -9.70
CA LYS A 82 -5.72 -13.20 -9.52
C LYS A 82 -5.51 -14.18 -8.38
N LEU A 83 -6.51 -14.40 -7.54
CA LEU A 83 -6.46 -15.36 -6.44
C LEU A 83 -7.29 -16.60 -6.77
N PRO A 84 -6.77 -17.82 -6.56
CA PRO A 84 -7.55 -19.04 -6.68
C PRO A 84 -8.41 -19.26 -5.42
N GLY A 85 -9.52 -19.98 -5.55
CA GLY A 85 -10.39 -20.34 -4.42
C GLY A 85 -11.33 -19.23 -3.97
N GLU A 86 -11.79 -19.31 -2.71
CA GLU A 86 -12.72 -18.35 -2.15
C GLU A 86 -12.02 -17.02 -1.81
N THR A 87 -12.64 -15.93 -2.24
CA THR A 87 -12.13 -14.57 -2.02
C THR A 87 -13.20 -13.66 -1.43
N ILE A 88 -12.75 -12.67 -0.67
CA ILE A 88 -13.54 -11.49 -0.31
C ILE A 88 -13.11 -10.38 -1.24
N SER A 89 -14.07 -9.65 -1.81
CA SER A 89 -13.81 -8.62 -2.81
C SER A 89 -14.36 -7.26 -2.40
N GLN A 90 -13.71 -6.18 -2.87
CA GLN A 90 -14.14 -4.80 -2.71
C GLN A 90 -13.93 -4.04 -4.03
N SER A 91 -15.04 -3.55 -4.61
CA SER A 91 -14.99 -2.70 -5.79
C SER A 91 -14.86 -1.22 -5.40
N TYR A 92 -14.20 -0.44 -6.26
CA TYR A 92 -14.04 1.00 -6.10
C TYR A 92 -13.95 1.70 -7.45
N ASP A 93 -14.37 2.97 -7.48
CA ASP A 93 -14.37 3.77 -8.69
C ASP A 93 -12.96 4.35 -8.97
N LEU A 94 -12.55 4.26 -10.21
CA LEU A 94 -11.42 4.94 -10.78
C LEU A 94 -11.89 6.22 -11.49
N GLU A 95 -10.97 7.09 -11.90
CA GLU A 95 -11.33 8.23 -12.77
C GLU A 95 -12.02 7.77 -14.06
N TYR A 96 -11.66 6.59 -14.56
CA TYR A 96 -12.27 5.95 -15.73
C TYR A 96 -12.52 4.47 -15.41
N GLY A 97 -13.81 4.14 -15.11
CA GLY A 97 -14.24 2.77 -14.84
C GLY A 97 -14.17 2.37 -13.37
N GLN A 98 -14.21 1.08 -13.13
CA GLN A 98 -14.21 0.46 -11.81
C GLN A 98 -13.10 -0.57 -11.71
N ALA A 99 -12.51 -0.70 -10.53
CA ALA A 99 -11.56 -1.76 -10.19
C ALA A 99 -12.04 -2.53 -8.97
N THR A 100 -11.56 -3.75 -8.82
CA THR A 100 -11.90 -4.62 -7.68
C THR A 100 -10.62 -5.20 -7.09
N LEU A 101 -10.50 -5.12 -5.77
CA LEU A 101 -9.46 -5.78 -4.98
C LEU A 101 -10.04 -7.03 -4.31
N GLU A 102 -9.19 -8.02 -4.09
CA GLU A 102 -9.52 -9.29 -3.47
C GLU A 102 -8.45 -9.73 -2.46
N ILE A 103 -8.89 -10.40 -1.41
CA ILE A 103 -8.05 -11.22 -0.52
C ILE A 103 -8.67 -12.60 -0.38
N HIS A 104 -7.89 -13.60 0.01
CA HIS A 104 -8.42 -14.92 0.35
C HIS A 104 -9.37 -14.86 1.55
N ALA A 105 -10.49 -15.56 1.46
CA ALA A 105 -11.39 -15.81 2.58
C ALA A 105 -10.80 -16.88 3.50
N ASN A 106 -11.11 -16.79 4.81
CA ASN A 106 -10.89 -17.86 5.80
C ASN A 106 -9.44 -18.37 6.00
N ILE A 107 -8.43 -17.61 5.54
CA ILE A 107 -7.02 -17.96 5.76
C ILE A 107 -6.47 -17.34 7.05
N ILE A 108 -6.97 -16.17 7.42
CA ILE A 108 -6.50 -15.40 8.56
C ILE A 108 -7.61 -15.37 9.62
N PRO A 109 -7.31 -15.67 10.89
CA PRO A 109 -8.27 -15.53 11.98
C PRO A 109 -8.79 -14.08 12.08
N THR A 110 -10.09 -13.94 12.37
CA THR A 110 -10.73 -12.63 12.56
C THR A 110 -10.11 -11.83 13.71
N GLY A 111 -10.27 -10.51 13.71
CA GLY A 111 -9.77 -9.63 14.75
C GLY A 111 -8.26 -9.36 14.71
N ARG A 112 -7.53 -9.88 13.72
CA ARG A 112 -6.09 -9.62 13.58
C ARG A 112 -5.84 -8.21 13.08
N ARG A 113 -4.79 -7.59 13.61
CA ARG A 113 -4.39 -6.21 13.31
C ARG A 113 -3.51 -6.18 12.08
N VAL A 114 -3.83 -5.28 11.13
CA VAL A 114 -3.19 -5.24 9.81
C VAL A 114 -2.69 -3.83 9.51
N LEU A 115 -1.42 -3.72 9.09
CA LEU A 115 -0.85 -2.54 8.44
C LEU A 115 -0.92 -2.73 6.92
N ILE A 116 -1.61 -1.83 6.23
CA ILE A 116 -1.71 -1.86 4.76
C ILE A 116 -0.54 -1.07 4.17
N VAL A 117 0.09 -1.61 3.13
CA VAL A 117 1.28 -1.00 2.50
C VAL A 117 1.08 -0.90 0.99
N ASP A 118 1.36 0.28 0.44
CA ASP A 118 1.47 0.51 -0.99
C ASP A 118 2.67 1.41 -1.30
N ASP A 119 3.00 1.56 -2.56
CA ASP A 119 4.15 2.39 -2.95
C ASP A 119 3.81 3.88 -3.07
N VAL A 120 2.65 4.23 -3.63
CA VAL A 120 2.29 5.64 -3.89
C VAL A 120 0.89 5.97 -3.37
N LEU A 121 0.80 6.98 -2.53
CA LEU A 121 -0.47 7.64 -2.22
C LEU A 121 -0.75 8.72 -3.27
N ALA A 122 -1.66 8.42 -4.19
CA ALA A 122 -2.17 9.36 -5.18
C ALA A 122 -3.54 9.91 -4.74
N THR A 123 -4.62 9.52 -5.36
CA THR A 123 -5.98 9.97 -5.02
C THR A 123 -6.60 9.28 -3.80
N GLY A 124 -5.97 8.23 -3.27
CA GLY A 124 -6.42 7.47 -2.10
C GLY A 124 -7.53 6.44 -2.35
N GLY A 125 -8.08 6.35 -3.56
CA GLY A 125 -9.19 5.43 -3.86
C GLY A 125 -8.84 3.97 -3.60
N THR A 126 -7.69 3.51 -4.09
CA THR A 126 -7.19 2.14 -3.89
C THR A 126 -6.95 1.82 -2.40
N ALA A 127 -6.39 2.79 -1.67
CA ALA A 127 -6.15 2.62 -0.24
C ALA A 127 -7.46 2.49 0.56
N ILE A 128 -8.47 3.32 0.26
CA ILE A 128 -9.81 3.22 0.88
C ILE A 128 -10.41 1.85 0.59
N ALA A 129 -10.36 1.39 -0.66
CA ALA A 129 -10.86 0.07 -1.02
C ALA A 129 -10.13 -1.07 -0.28
N ALA A 130 -8.82 -0.93 -0.08
CA ALA A 130 -8.04 -1.90 0.68
C ALA A 130 -8.42 -1.89 2.18
N ILE A 131 -8.66 -0.72 2.77
CA ILE A 131 -9.14 -0.60 4.16
C ILE A 131 -10.53 -1.26 4.31
N ASP A 132 -11.45 -0.96 3.39
CA ASP A 132 -12.79 -1.56 3.38
C ASP A 132 -12.71 -3.09 3.23
N LEU A 133 -11.82 -3.58 2.37
CA LEU A 133 -11.61 -5.00 2.15
C LEU A 133 -11.10 -5.70 3.41
N ILE A 134 -10.15 -5.12 4.13
CA ILE A 134 -9.64 -5.63 5.41
C ILE A 134 -10.76 -5.66 6.46
N ASN A 135 -11.58 -4.61 6.55
CA ASN A 135 -12.74 -4.59 7.45
C ASN A 135 -13.78 -5.68 7.09
N ARG A 136 -14.06 -5.87 5.80
CA ARG A 136 -14.99 -6.92 5.32
C ARG A 136 -14.50 -8.33 5.63
N ALA A 137 -13.20 -8.53 5.72
CA ALA A 137 -12.58 -9.77 6.15
C ALA A 137 -12.58 -9.95 7.68
N GLU A 138 -13.26 -9.07 8.41
CA GLU A 138 -13.28 -9.05 9.89
C GLU A 138 -11.90 -8.90 10.50
N LEU A 139 -10.98 -8.24 9.79
CA LEU A 139 -9.65 -7.85 10.27
C LEU A 139 -9.67 -6.38 10.71
N ILE A 140 -8.66 -5.95 11.46
CA ILE A 140 -8.59 -4.60 12.03
C ILE A 140 -7.48 -3.81 11.32
N PRO A 141 -7.81 -2.92 10.37
CA PRO A 141 -6.81 -2.02 9.80
C PRO A 141 -6.35 -1.03 10.87
N VAL A 142 -5.04 -0.96 11.14
CA VAL A 142 -4.48 -0.04 12.14
C VAL A 142 -3.80 1.16 11.52
N GLY A 143 -3.47 1.07 10.24
CA GLY A 143 -2.86 2.15 9.48
C GLY A 143 -2.63 1.77 8.03
N VAL A 144 -2.23 2.79 7.27
CA VAL A 144 -1.74 2.64 5.89
C VAL A 144 -0.37 3.30 5.78
N CYS A 145 0.54 2.65 5.07
CA CYS A 145 1.89 3.14 4.85
C CYS A 145 2.20 3.17 3.36
N PHE A 146 2.76 4.27 2.90
CA PHE A 146 3.19 4.47 1.51
C PHE A 146 4.68 4.76 1.45
N LEU A 147 5.33 4.33 0.38
CA LEU A 147 6.70 4.75 0.14
C LEU A 147 6.75 6.26 -0.12
N LEU A 148 5.86 6.78 -0.95
CA LEU A 148 5.76 8.21 -1.26
C LEU A 148 4.30 8.68 -1.39
N GLU A 149 4.09 9.98 -1.32
CA GLU A 149 2.78 10.64 -1.50
C GLU A 149 2.86 11.66 -2.62
N ILE A 150 1.77 11.88 -3.33
CA ILE A 150 1.55 12.99 -4.28
C ILE A 150 0.52 13.93 -3.66
N PRO A 151 0.95 14.94 -2.87
CA PRO A 151 0.05 15.74 -2.04
C PRO A 151 -1.04 16.47 -2.83
N GLU A 152 -0.73 16.89 -4.07
CA GLU A 152 -1.63 17.63 -4.94
C GLU A 152 -2.89 16.83 -5.30
N LEU A 153 -2.84 15.50 -5.21
CA LEU A 153 -3.98 14.63 -5.51
C LEU A 153 -4.91 14.39 -4.31
N GLY A 154 -4.58 14.93 -3.14
CA GLY A 154 -5.44 14.97 -1.97
C GLY A 154 -5.79 13.62 -1.33
N GLY A 155 -5.03 12.56 -1.63
CA GLY A 155 -5.33 11.20 -1.19
C GLY A 155 -5.42 11.06 0.33
N ARG A 156 -4.52 11.70 1.08
CA ARG A 156 -4.52 11.71 2.55
C ARG A 156 -5.81 12.29 3.13
N SER A 157 -6.25 13.41 2.60
CA SER A 157 -7.50 14.05 3.01
C SER A 157 -8.71 13.13 2.73
N ARG A 158 -8.70 12.46 1.57
CA ARG A 158 -9.77 11.55 1.18
C ARG A 158 -9.82 10.32 2.09
N ILE A 159 -8.68 9.73 2.45
CA ILE A 159 -8.62 8.61 3.41
C ILE A 159 -9.13 9.07 4.78
N ASN A 160 -8.67 10.21 5.29
CA ASN A 160 -9.11 10.75 6.58
C ASN A 160 -10.62 11.02 6.63
N LYS A 161 -11.21 11.45 5.51
CA LYS A 161 -12.66 11.65 5.41
C LYS A 161 -13.45 10.35 5.45
N ALA A 162 -12.93 9.29 4.83
CA ALA A 162 -13.59 7.99 4.76
C ALA A 162 -13.36 7.17 6.04
N HIS A 163 -12.15 7.22 6.60
CA HIS A 163 -11.69 6.42 7.73
C HIS A 163 -10.91 7.29 8.73
N GLY A 164 -11.63 8.20 9.40
CA GLY A 164 -11.03 9.10 10.39
C GLY A 164 -10.38 8.34 11.55
N GLY A 165 -9.20 8.79 11.95
CA GLY A 165 -8.44 8.18 13.06
C GLY A 165 -7.47 7.07 12.65
N LEU A 166 -7.46 6.64 11.36
CA LEU A 166 -6.48 5.70 10.86
C LEU A 166 -5.12 6.40 10.65
N GLN A 167 -4.05 5.78 11.12
CA GLN A 167 -2.71 6.33 10.91
C GLN A 167 -2.31 6.24 9.43
N ILE A 168 -1.87 7.36 8.85
CA ILE A 168 -1.35 7.42 7.47
C ILE A 168 0.12 7.83 7.53
N SER A 169 1.00 6.93 7.14
CA SER A 169 2.45 7.13 7.15
C SER A 169 3.00 7.19 5.73
N THR A 170 4.02 8.02 5.54
CA THR A 170 4.79 8.10 4.28
C THR A 170 6.27 8.03 4.63
N ILE A 171 7.02 7.16 3.94
CA ILE A 171 8.43 6.89 4.24
C ILE A 171 9.34 7.96 3.65
N LEU A 172 9.10 8.35 2.40
CA LEU A 172 9.83 9.42 1.75
C LEU A 172 9.07 10.73 1.93
N ALA A 173 9.65 11.68 2.64
CA ALA A 173 9.18 13.07 2.61
C ALA A 173 9.61 13.70 1.29
N GLU A 174 8.69 14.39 0.59
CA GLU A 174 9.06 15.31 -0.48
C GLU A 174 9.64 16.61 0.09
#